data_ed25053eece82258cf4035b14432ed2c
#
_entry.id   ed25053eece82258cf4035b14432ed2c
#
_cell.length_a   1.000
_cell.length_b   1.000
_cell.length_c   1.000
_cell.angle_alpha   90.00
_cell.angle_beta   90.00
_cell.angle_gamma   90.00
#
_symmetry.space_group_name_H-M   'P 1'
#
loop_
_entity.id
_entity.type
_entity.pdbx_description
1 polymer ?
#
loop_
_entity_poly.entity_id
_entity_poly.type
_entity_poly.pdbx_seq_one_letter_code
_entity_poly.pdbx_strand_id
1 'polypeptide(L)'
;MELSKIREQSAKAAEQVCEAAKLKIGDLFVVGCSSSEILGEKIGTHSSVEVAEAVFEGIHSVLHEHGVELAAQCCEHLNRALIVERAVAEQFGLEEVNVVPQPKAGGSFGTTAYKRFDDPVAVESLKQSASAGMD
;
A
#
# COMPACT_ATOMS: atom_id res chain seq x y z
N MET A 1 9.85 -9.04 16.92
CA MET A 1 8.40 -9.00 16.70
C MET A 1 8.02 -9.99 15.62
N GLU A 2 6.99 -10.77 15.86
CA GLU A 2 6.54 -11.76 14.88
C GLU A 2 5.76 -11.12 13.75
N LEU A 3 5.83 -11.72 12.56
CA LEU A 3 5.12 -11.20 11.39
C LEU A 3 3.60 -11.17 11.59
N SER A 4 3.06 -12.13 12.34
CA SER A 4 1.63 -12.15 12.66
C SER A 4 1.19 -10.92 13.45
N LYS A 5 2.04 -10.42 14.34
CA LYS A 5 1.74 -9.19 15.10
C LYS A 5 1.81 -7.96 14.21
N ILE A 6 2.75 -7.94 13.28
CA ILE A 6 2.86 -6.83 12.32
C ILE A 6 1.60 -6.78 11.46
N ARG A 7 1.14 -7.93 10.97
CA ARG A 7 -0.09 -8.02 10.19
C ARG A 7 -1.29 -7.53 11.01
N GLU A 8 -1.41 -7.98 12.25
CA GLU A 8 -2.50 -7.59 13.13
C GLU A 8 -2.51 -6.10 13.42
N GLN A 9 -1.34 -5.52 13.72
CA GLN A 9 -1.23 -4.09 13.99
C GLN A 9 -1.54 -3.25 12.76
N SER A 10 -1.11 -3.72 11.59
CA SER A 10 -1.39 -3.04 10.33
C SER A 10 -2.87 -3.07 10.00
N ALA A 11 -3.53 -4.20 10.22
CA ALA A 11 -4.96 -4.34 10.04
C ALA A 11 -5.72 -3.40 10.98
N LYS A 12 -5.30 -3.34 12.23
CA LYS A 12 -5.93 -2.47 13.23
C LYS A 12 -5.79 -0.99 12.86
N ALA A 13 -4.62 -0.58 12.40
CA ALA A 13 -4.37 0.78 11.96
C ALA A 13 -5.26 1.14 10.76
N ALA A 14 -5.37 0.24 9.79
CA ALA A 14 -6.24 0.45 8.63
C ALA A 14 -7.70 0.57 9.04
N GLU A 15 -8.15 -0.27 9.97
CA GLU A 15 -9.52 -0.22 10.49
C GLU A 15 -9.82 1.13 11.13
N GLN A 16 -8.88 1.62 11.94
CA GLN A 16 -9.03 2.92 12.61
C GLN A 16 -9.16 4.06 11.60
N VAL A 17 -8.37 4.04 10.53
CA VAL A 17 -8.44 5.08 9.50
C VAL A 17 -9.75 4.99 8.72
N CYS A 18 -10.20 3.78 8.40
CA CYS A 18 -11.48 3.59 7.71
C CYS A 18 -12.64 4.17 8.52
N GLU A 19 -12.64 3.95 9.83
CA GLU A 19 -13.66 4.48 10.72
C GLU A 19 -13.57 6.00 10.85
N ALA A 20 -12.35 6.52 11.10
CA ALA A 20 -12.14 7.95 11.31
C ALA A 20 -12.48 8.77 10.05
N ALA A 21 -12.11 8.28 8.87
CA ALA A 21 -12.38 8.95 7.61
C ALA A 21 -13.75 8.60 7.02
N LYS A 22 -14.47 7.67 7.65
CA LYS A 22 -15.81 7.20 7.19
C LYS A 22 -15.76 6.74 5.73
N LEU A 23 -14.80 5.88 5.43
CA LEU A 23 -14.60 5.39 4.07
C LEU A 23 -15.77 4.49 3.63
N LYS A 24 -16.11 4.60 2.36
CA LYS A 24 -17.21 3.88 1.74
C LYS A 24 -16.69 2.95 0.66
N ILE A 25 -17.54 2.05 0.21
CA ILE A 25 -17.25 1.18 -0.93
C ILE A 25 -16.83 2.03 -2.13
N GLY A 26 -15.69 1.69 -2.72
CA GLY A 26 -15.15 2.40 -3.87
C GLY A 26 -14.21 3.54 -3.54
N ASP A 27 -14.09 3.91 -2.27
CA ASP A 27 -13.13 4.94 -1.85
C ASP A 27 -11.70 4.44 -2.04
N LEU A 28 -10.76 5.37 -2.10
CA LEU A 28 -9.36 5.08 -2.36
C LEU A 28 -8.51 5.41 -1.14
N PHE A 29 -7.69 4.46 -0.73
CA PHE A 29 -6.83 4.56 0.45
C PHE A 29 -5.37 4.46 0.00
N VAL A 30 -4.61 5.54 0.19
CA VAL A 30 -3.19 5.58 -0.19
C VAL A 30 -2.32 5.18 1.00
N VAL A 31 -1.41 4.24 0.79
CA VAL A 31 -0.47 3.80 1.83
C VAL A 31 0.95 4.09 1.38
N GLY A 32 1.65 4.93 2.14
CA GLY A 32 3.08 5.12 2.02
C GLY A 32 3.75 4.40 3.18
N CYS A 33 4.66 3.50 2.87
CA CYS A 33 5.30 2.67 3.89
C CYS A 33 6.79 2.56 3.61
N SER A 34 7.60 2.97 4.59
CA SER A 34 9.05 2.81 4.52
C SER A 34 9.45 1.57 5.30
N SER A 35 9.89 0.53 4.60
CA SER A 35 10.37 -0.68 5.24
C SER A 35 11.61 -0.43 6.09
N SER A 36 12.43 0.58 5.74
CA SER A 36 13.59 0.93 6.55
C SER A 36 13.19 1.48 7.92
N GLU A 37 12.11 2.23 8.00
CA GLU A 37 11.58 2.71 9.27
C GLU A 37 11.07 1.55 10.12
N ILE A 38 10.37 0.61 9.50
CA ILE A 38 9.87 -0.57 10.20
C ILE A 38 11.03 -1.40 10.73
N LEU A 39 12.05 -1.65 9.91
CA LEU A 39 13.23 -2.43 10.31
C LEU A 39 14.03 -1.73 11.41
N GLY A 40 14.01 -0.40 11.45
CA GLY A 40 14.65 0.38 12.51
C GLY A 40 14.10 0.07 13.89
N GLU A 41 12.90 -0.47 13.97
CA GLU A 41 12.28 -0.89 15.23
C GLU A 41 12.75 -2.28 15.70
N LYS A 42 13.78 -2.82 15.09
CA LYS A 42 14.38 -4.12 15.43
C LYS A 42 13.37 -5.27 15.38
N ILE A 43 12.87 -5.52 14.19
CA ILE A 43 11.89 -6.58 13.96
C ILE A 43 12.59 -7.95 13.74
N GLY A 44 13.57 -8.27 14.57
CA GLY A 44 14.26 -9.55 14.52
C GLY A 44 15.06 -9.73 13.22
N THR A 45 15.03 -10.96 12.68
CA THR A 45 15.79 -11.33 11.50
C THR A 45 14.98 -11.28 10.20
N HIS A 46 13.77 -10.73 10.26
CA HIS A 46 12.91 -10.67 9.08
C HIS A 46 13.40 -9.66 8.06
N SER A 47 13.31 -10.02 6.78
CA SER A 47 13.71 -9.13 5.68
C SER A 47 12.66 -8.04 5.48
N SER A 48 13.04 -6.97 4.77
CA SER A 48 12.11 -5.90 4.43
C SER A 48 10.94 -6.41 3.57
N VAL A 49 11.20 -7.42 2.73
CA VAL A 49 10.15 -8.03 1.89
C VAL A 49 9.14 -8.77 2.75
N GLU A 50 9.61 -9.57 3.72
CA GLU A 50 8.72 -10.30 4.62
C GLU A 50 7.86 -9.35 5.45
N VAL A 51 8.45 -8.28 5.96
CA VAL A 51 7.73 -7.27 6.73
C VAL A 51 6.70 -6.57 5.86
N ALA A 52 7.09 -6.19 4.64
CA ALA A 52 6.17 -5.53 3.71
C ALA A 52 4.99 -6.42 3.35
N GLU A 53 5.21 -7.72 3.19
CA GLU A 53 4.12 -8.66 2.92
C GLU A 53 3.14 -8.74 4.09
N ALA A 54 3.65 -8.77 5.32
CA ALA A 54 2.80 -8.80 6.50
C ALA A 54 1.96 -7.52 6.61
N VAL A 55 2.58 -6.36 6.39
CA VAL A 55 1.89 -5.07 6.41
C VAL A 55 0.83 -5.03 5.30
N PHE A 56 1.19 -5.44 4.11
CA PHE A 56 0.26 -5.47 2.97
C PHE A 56 -0.94 -6.36 3.27
N GLU A 57 -0.72 -7.58 3.75
CA GLU A 57 -1.81 -8.50 4.05
C GLU A 57 -2.77 -7.93 5.10
N GLY A 58 -2.23 -7.31 6.14
CA GLY A 58 -3.05 -6.71 7.19
C GLY A 58 -3.92 -5.59 6.64
N ILE A 59 -3.33 -4.65 5.93
CA ILE A 59 -4.04 -3.50 5.38
C ILE A 59 -5.04 -3.96 4.29
N HIS A 60 -4.58 -4.76 3.35
CA HIS A 60 -5.40 -5.19 2.22
C HIS A 60 -6.64 -5.96 2.66
N SER A 61 -6.51 -6.84 3.66
CA SER A 61 -7.66 -7.61 4.15
C SER A 61 -8.75 -6.71 4.71
N VAL A 62 -8.36 -5.67 5.46
CA VAL A 62 -9.32 -4.72 6.04
C VAL A 62 -9.98 -3.89 4.93
N LEU A 63 -9.19 -3.36 4.00
CA LEU A 63 -9.73 -2.56 2.91
C LEU A 63 -10.67 -3.38 2.04
N HIS A 64 -10.32 -4.64 1.79
CA HIS A 64 -11.18 -5.53 1.01
C HIS A 64 -12.54 -5.73 1.68
N GLU A 65 -12.56 -5.93 3.00
CA GLU A 65 -13.81 -6.06 3.76
C GLU A 65 -14.66 -4.81 3.67
N HIS A 66 -14.04 -3.64 3.65
CA HIS A 66 -14.77 -2.36 3.53
C HIS A 66 -15.09 -1.98 2.09
N GLY A 67 -14.62 -2.75 1.10
CA GLY A 67 -14.78 -2.42 -0.30
C GLY A 67 -13.98 -1.20 -0.74
N VAL A 68 -12.90 -0.89 0.00
CA VAL A 68 -12.02 0.26 -0.26
C VAL A 68 -10.84 -0.18 -1.12
N GLU A 69 -10.48 0.63 -2.10
CA GLU A 69 -9.37 0.32 -3.01
C GLU A 69 -8.05 0.80 -2.43
N LEU A 70 -6.99 0.02 -2.63
CA LEU A 70 -5.65 0.32 -2.13
C LEU A 70 -4.78 0.91 -3.23
N ALA A 71 -4.09 2.01 -2.92
CA ALA A 71 -3.01 2.55 -3.74
C ALA A 71 -1.72 2.51 -2.92
N ALA A 72 -0.75 1.74 -3.36
CA ALA A 72 0.53 1.58 -2.66
C ALA A 72 1.55 2.56 -3.24
N GLN A 73 2.02 3.49 -2.41
CA GLN A 73 2.97 4.50 -2.84
C GLN A 73 4.40 3.94 -2.86
N CYS A 74 5.09 4.15 -3.97
CA CYS A 74 6.50 3.83 -4.12
C CYS A 74 7.36 4.93 -3.49
N CYS A 75 8.66 4.64 -3.31
CA CYS A 75 9.60 5.61 -2.76
C CYS A 75 9.98 6.67 -3.82
N GLU A 76 10.81 7.64 -3.41
CA GLU A 76 11.24 8.73 -4.28
C GLU A 76 12.03 8.28 -5.49
N HIS A 77 12.63 7.10 -5.47
CA HIS A 77 13.35 6.55 -6.62
C HIS A 77 12.44 6.31 -7.83
N LEU A 78 11.15 6.17 -7.60
CA LEU A 78 10.13 6.07 -8.65
C LEU A 78 9.16 7.25 -8.59
N ASN A 79 9.64 8.41 -8.16
CA ASN A 79 8.85 9.66 -8.07
C ASN A 79 7.55 9.46 -7.28
N ARG A 80 7.57 8.57 -6.29
CA ARG A 80 6.42 8.24 -5.45
C ARG A 80 5.20 7.81 -6.27
N ALA A 81 5.43 7.12 -7.38
CA ALA A 81 4.36 6.54 -8.18
C ALA A 81 3.50 5.61 -7.31
N LEU A 82 2.25 5.44 -7.68
CA LEU A 82 1.31 4.61 -6.95
C LEU A 82 1.03 3.32 -7.71
N ILE A 83 1.00 2.21 -6.99
CA ILE A 83 0.62 0.92 -7.55
C ILE A 83 -0.84 0.67 -7.20
N VAL A 84 -1.65 0.48 -8.22
CA VAL A 84 -3.09 0.25 -8.08
C VAL A 84 -3.51 -0.88 -9.02
N GLU A 85 -4.71 -1.42 -8.80
CA GLU A 85 -5.30 -2.30 -9.80
C GLU A 85 -5.68 -1.48 -11.03
N ARG A 86 -5.57 -2.08 -12.21
CA ARG A 86 -5.92 -1.39 -13.48
C ARG A 86 -7.34 -0.84 -13.46
N ALA A 87 -8.28 -1.59 -12.90
CA ALA A 87 -9.66 -1.13 -12.78
C ALA A 87 -9.77 0.17 -11.98
N VAL A 88 -8.94 0.33 -10.96
CA VAL A 88 -8.90 1.56 -10.15
C VAL A 88 -8.35 2.71 -10.99
N ALA A 89 -7.28 2.47 -11.74
CA ALA A 89 -6.71 3.50 -12.61
C ALA A 89 -7.72 3.99 -13.63
N GLU A 90 -8.48 3.08 -14.21
CA GLU A 90 -9.52 3.43 -15.18
C GLU A 90 -10.67 4.21 -14.53
N GLN A 91 -11.12 3.74 -13.36
CA GLN A 91 -12.22 4.37 -12.63
C GLN A 91 -11.93 5.82 -12.26
N PHE A 92 -10.71 6.10 -11.80
CA PHE A 92 -10.31 7.42 -11.34
C PHE A 92 -9.61 8.26 -12.42
N GLY A 93 -9.46 7.73 -13.63
CA GLY A 93 -8.82 8.45 -14.72
C GLY A 93 -7.35 8.73 -14.47
N LEU A 94 -6.65 7.79 -13.84
CA LEU A 94 -5.24 7.97 -13.47
C LEU A 94 -4.33 7.67 -14.65
N GLU A 95 -3.29 8.48 -14.80
CA GLU A 95 -2.35 8.32 -15.89
C GLU A 95 -1.32 7.24 -15.57
N GLU A 96 -1.28 6.18 -16.37
CA GLU A 96 -0.36 5.09 -16.21
C GLU A 96 1.06 5.51 -16.60
N VAL A 97 2.04 5.13 -15.77
CA VAL A 97 3.45 5.34 -16.06
C VAL A 97 4.14 3.99 -16.19
N ASN A 98 5.18 3.95 -16.99
CA ASN A 98 5.83 2.68 -17.35
C ASN A 98 6.99 2.37 -16.42
N VAL A 99 6.68 2.02 -15.17
CA VAL A 99 7.69 1.62 -14.17
C VAL A 99 7.23 0.34 -13.47
N VAL A 100 8.20 -0.46 -13.03
CA VAL A 100 7.95 -1.66 -12.24
C VAL A 100 8.77 -1.53 -10.95
N PRO A 101 8.13 -1.55 -9.77
CA PRO A 101 8.87 -1.37 -8.53
C PRO A 101 9.73 -2.59 -8.20
N GLN A 102 10.86 -2.32 -7.56
CA GLN A 102 11.78 -3.32 -7.04
C GLN A 102 12.07 -2.96 -5.58
N PRO A 103 12.48 -3.91 -4.73
CA PRO A 103 12.76 -3.60 -3.33
C PRO A 103 13.72 -2.43 -3.13
N LYS A 104 14.72 -2.28 -4.02
CA LYS A 104 15.70 -1.20 -3.95
C LYS A 104 15.33 0.02 -4.79
N ALA A 105 14.26 -0.07 -5.57
CA ALA A 105 13.79 1.03 -6.40
C ALA A 105 12.27 1.00 -6.43
N GLY A 106 11.63 1.75 -5.57
CA GLY A 106 10.20 1.76 -5.38
C GLY A 106 9.76 1.27 -4.01
N GLY A 107 10.66 0.57 -3.29
CA GLY A 107 10.40 0.09 -1.95
C GLY A 107 9.75 -1.28 -1.90
N SER A 108 9.86 -1.93 -0.74
CA SER A 108 9.32 -3.28 -0.55
C SER A 108 7.80 -3.33 -0.56
N PHE A 109 7.15 -2.30 -0.03
CA PHE A 109 5.69 -2.27 0.00
C PHE A 109 5.10 -2.15 -1.41
N GLY A 110 5.60 -1.22 -2.22
CA GLY A 110 5.17 -1.07 -3.61
C GLY A 110 5.43 -2.33 -4.43
N THR A 111 6.58 -2.97 -4.22
CA THR A 111 6.93 -4.22 -4.88
C THR A 111 5.96 -5.34 -4.48
N THR A 112 5.62 -5.42 -3.20
CA THR A 112 4.66 -6.41 -2.71
C THR A 112 3.30 -6.20 -3.35
N ALA A 113 2.81 -4.96 -3.38
CA ALA A 113 1.53 -4.65 -4.00
C ALA A 113 1.52 -5.04 -5.48
N TYR A 114 2.60 -4.75 -6.20
CA TYR A 114 2.72 -5.10 -7.61
C TYR A 114 2.61 -6.62 -7.83
N LYS A 115 3.18 -7.40 -6.93
CA LYS A 115 3.10 -8.86 -7.01
C LYS A 115 1.75 -9.43 -6.58
N ARG A 116 1.10 -8.78 -5.62
CA ARG A 116 -0.12 -9.31 -4.99
C ARG A 116 -1.41 -8.86 -5.68
N PHE A 117 -1.40 -7.74 -6.37
CA PHE A 117 -2.56 -7.32 -7.15
C PHE A 117 -2.75 -8.22 -8.36
N ASP A 118 -3.99 -8.40 -8.78
CA ASP A 118 -4.32 -9.25 -9.93
C ASP A 118 -3.86 -8.64 -11.25
N ASP A 119 -4.03 -7.35 -11.42
CA ASP A 119 -3.64 -6.63 -12.63
C ASP A 119 -3.05 -5.27 -12.25
N PRO A 120 -1.81 -5.26 -11.71
CA PRO A 120 -1.23 -4.04 -11.19
C PRO A 120 -0.74 -3.10 -12.28
N VAL A 121 -0.92 -1.80 -12.04
CA VAL A 121 -0.34 -0.75 -12.87
C VAL A 121 0.29 0.31 -11.97
N ALA A 122 1.26 1.03 -12.48
CA ALA A 122 1.84 2.18 -11.80
C ALA A 122 1.23 3.44 -12.40
N VAL A 123 0.86 4.39 -11.54
CA VAL A 123 0.27 5.65 -11.97
C VAL A 123 0.97 6.81 -11.27
N GLU A 124 0.82 8.01 -11.81
CA GLU A 124 1.32 9.21 -11.15
C GLU A 124 0.55 9.47 -9.86
N SER A 125 1.08 10.37 -9.03
CA SER A 125 0.44 10.68 -7.76
C SER A 125 -1.00 11.18 -7.95
N LEU A 126 -1.87 10.83 -7.00
CA LEU A 126 -3.31 11.04 -7.11
C LEU A 126 -3.78 12.47 -6.85
N LYS A 127 -2.97 13.31 -6.26
CA LYS A 127 -3.31 14.67 -5.87
C LYS A 127 -4.64 14.76 -5.10
N GLN A 128 -5.76 14.85 -5.78
CA GLN A 128 -7.07 15.05 -5.16
C GLN A 128 -8.00 13.85 -5.25
N SER A 129 -7.52 12.73 -5.78
CA SER A 129 -8.36 11.54 -5.96
C SER A 129 -8.42 10.64 -4.72
N ALA A 130 -7.48 10.76 -3.80
CA ALA A 130 -7.42 9.92 -2.62
C ALA A 130 -8.49 10.31 -1.60
N SER A 131 -9.20 9.31 -1.06
CA SER A 131 -10.20 9.52 -0.01
C SER A 131 -9.56 9.52 1.38
N ALA A 132 -8.49 8.77 1.56
CA ALA A 132 -7.72 8.71 2.81
C ALA A 132 -6.33 8.19 2.54
N GLY A 133 -5.45 8.32 3.50
CA GLY A 133 -4.09 7.84 3.37
C GLY A 133 -3.46 7.46 4.70
N MET A 134 -2.35 6.71 4.62
CA MET A 134 -1.59 6.23 5.75
C MET A 134 -0.11 6.24 5.39
N ASP A 135 0.71 6.75 6.29
CA ASP A 135 2.15 6.89 6.04
C ASP A 135 2.99 6.11 7.05
#